data_e72943555aa84392bbb745dbf97814f3
#
_entry.id   e72943555aa84392bbb745dbf97814f3
#
_cell.length_a   1.000
_cell.length_b   1.000
_cell.length_c   1.000
_cell.angle_alpha   90.00
_cell.angle_beta   90.00
_cell.angle_gamma   90.00
#
_symmetry.space_group_name_H-M   'P 1'
#
loop_
_entity.id
_entity.type
_entity.pdbx_description
1 polymer ?
#
loop_
_entity_poly.entity_id
_entity_poly.type
_entity_poly.pdbx_seq_one_letter_code
_entity_poly.pdbx_strand_id
1 'polypeptide(L)'
;MTNSQDKSTSFVLFGALGDLSLRKLMPAWFYLERSGLLDDSLRILGVARQDITREQFQQKIIEALNLYVPDEYLDADVYNKLIERINYCC
;
A
#
# COMPACT_ATOMS: atom_id res chain seq x y z
N MET A 1 0.44 -23.05 11.69
CA MET A 1 0.81 -23.00 10.49
C MET A 1 -0.10 -22.23 9.66
N THR A 2 0.38 -21.93 8.65
CA THR A 2 -0.45 -21.19 7.79
C THR A 2 -1.66 -21.96 7.43
N ASN A 3 -2.74 -21.35 7.57
CA ASN A 3 -3.94 -21.94 7.14
C ASN A 3 -4.05 -21.79 5.64
N SER A 4 -3.82 -22.86 4.94
CA SER A 4 -3.84 -22.81 3.49
C SER A 4 -5.21 -22.50 2.92
N GLN A 5 -6.23 -22.57 3.74
CA GLN A 5 -7.57 -22.27 3.30
C GLN A 5 -7.95 -20.83 3.48
N ASP A 6 -7.11 -20.11 4.19
CA ASP A 6 -7.34 -18.70 4.39
C ASP A 6 -6.95 -17.98 3.09
N LYS A 7 -7.94 -17.43 2.42
CA LYS A 7 -7.74 -16.72 1.16
C LYS A 7 -7.40 -15.27 1.35
N SER A 8 -7.55 -14.77 2.56
CA SER A 8 -7.28 -13.37 2.87
C SER A 8 -6.02 -13.26 3.70
N THR A 9 -5.11 -12.43 3.25
CA THR A 9 -3.92 -12.12 4.02
C THR A 9 -3.92 -10.63 4.27
N SER A 10 -3.71 -10.24 5.51
CA SER A 10 -3.63 -8.82 5.88
C SER A 10 -2.25 -8.52 6.40
N PHE A 11 -1.68 -7.47 5.87
CA PHE A 11 -0.41 -6.95 6.34
C PHE A 11 -0.68 -5.67 7.11
N VAL A 12 -0.30 -5.63 8.37
CA VAL A 12 -0.51 -4.46 9.22
C VAL A 12 0.78 -3.64 9.24
N LEU A 13 0.66 -2.38 8.85
CA LEU A 13 1.79 -1.49 8.72
C LEU A 13 1.68 -0.39 9.76
N PHE A 14 2.41 -0.54 10.87
CA PHE A 14 2.45 0.48 11.91
C PHE A 14 3.31 1.65 11.48
N GLY A 15 2.91 2.84 11.89
CA GLY A 15 3.62 4.05 11.48
C GLY A 15 3.46 4.32 9.99
N ALA A 16 2.27 4.04 9.46
CA ALA A 16 2.02 4.07 8.02
C ALA A 16 2.30 5.43 7.38
N LEU A 17 2.21 6.52 8.15
CA LEU A 17 2.48 7.87 7.64
C LEU A 17 3.91 8.31 7.90
N GLY A 18 4.73 7.44 8.47
CA GLY A 18 6.12 7.76 8.73
C GLY A 18 6.96 7.79 7.45
N ASP A 19 8.11 8.42 7.56
CA ASP A 19 9.01 8.59 6.44
C ASP A 19 9.44 7.25 5.84
N LEU A 20 9.75 6.28 6.69
CA LEU A 20 10.16 4.95 6.22
C LEU A 20 9.05 4.31 5.39
N SER A 21 7.80 4.37 5.88
CA SER A 21 6.68 3.79 5.17
C SER A 21 6.48 4.44 3.81
N LEU A 22 6.36 5.76 3.79
CA LEU A 22 6.01 6.47 2.56
C LEU A 22 7.16 6.47 1.55
N ARG A 23 8.39 6.52 2.04
CA ARG A 23 9.55 6.64 1.14
C ARG A 23 10.10 5.30 0.68
N LYS A 24 9.99 4.27 1.51
CA LYS A 24 10.59 2.98 1.23
C LYS A 24 9.57 1.87 0.99
N LEU A 25 8.61 1.75 1.90
CA LEU A 25 7.72 0.59 1.86
C LEU A 25 6.65 0.73 0.78
N MET A 26 6.08 1.90 0.60
CA MET A 26 5.05 2.08 -0.42
C MET A 26 5.59 1.91 -1.83
N PRO A 27 6.77 2.46 -2.17
CA PRO A 27 7.35 2.14 -3.47
C PRO A 27 7.65 0.66 -3.65
N ALA A 28 8.10 -0.03 -2.59
CA ALA A 28 8.35 -1.48 -2.66
C ALA A 28 7.05 -2.23 -2.97
N TRP A 29 5.95 -1.89 -2.28
CA TRP A 29 4.65 -2.47 -2.57
C TRP A 29 4.22 -2.22 -4.01
N PHE A 30 4.47 -1.02 -4.51
CA PHE A 30 4.13 -0.67 -5.88
C PHE A 30 4.88 -1.56 -6.87
N TYR A 31 6.17 -1.77 -6.67
CA TYR A 31 6.96 -2.63 -7.55
C TYR A 31 6.48 -4.08 -7.51
N LEU A 32 6.11 -4.57 -6.33
CA LEU A 32 5.58 -5.91 -6.20
C LEU A 32 4.24 -6.05 -6.93
N GLU A 33 3.38 -5.06 -6.82
CA GLU A 33 2.11 -5.05 -7.52
C GLU A 33 2.34 -5.04 -9.04
N ARG A 34 3.26 -4.21 -9.48
CA ARG A 34 3.59 -4.08 -10.90
C ARG A 34 4.11 -5.39 -11.46
N SER A 35 4.84 -6.14 -10.66
CA SER A 35 5.42 -7.42 -11.07
C SER A 35 4.43 -8.58 -10.98
N GLY A 36 3.23 -8.34 -10.47
CA GLY A 36 2.23 -9.39 -10.33
C GLY A 36 2.52 -10.38 -9.21
N LEU A 37 3.34 -9.98 -8.24
CA LEU A 37 3.77 -10.87 -7.16
C LEU A 37 2.85 -10.86 -5.96
N LEU A 38 1.87 -9.94 -5.92
CA LEU A 38 0.95 -9.87 -4.79
C LEU A 38 -0.31 -10.67 -5.09
N ASP A 39 -0.72 -11.50 -4.13
CA ASP A 39 -1.97 -12.24 -4.24
C ASP A 39 -3.13 -11.25 -4.21
N ASP A 40 -4.16 -11.51 -5.02
CA ASP A 40 -5.32 -10.63 -5.11
C ASP A 40 -6.03 -10.46 -3.77
N SER A 41 -5.92 -11.44 -2.88
CA SER A 41 -6.55 -11.37 -1.57
C SER A 41 -5.74 -10.61 -0.53
N LEU A 42 -4.53 -10.22 -0.85
CA LEU A 42 -3.69 -9.48 0.10
C LEU A 42 -4.28 -8.09 0.35
N ARG A 43 -4.36 -7.74 1.62
CA ARG A 43 -4.81 -6.41 2.05
C ARG A 43 -3.74 -5.79 2.94
N ILE A 44 -3.66 -4.47 2.89
CA ILE A 44 -2.69 -3.72 3.68
C ILE A 44 -3.48 -2.76 4.57
N LEU A 45 -3.25 -2.87 5.88
CA LEU A 45 -3.87 -1.97 6.85
C LEU A 45 -2.80 -1.04 7.40
N GLY A 46 -2.90 0.23 7.06
CA GLY A 46 -2.02 1.23 7.61
C GLY A 46 -2.54 1.73 8.95
N VAL A 47 -1.68 1.80 9.93
CA VAL A 47 -2.03 2.28 11.27
C VAL A 47 -1.12 3.43 11.64
N ALA A 48 -1.72 4.55 12.03
CA ALA A 48 -0.96 5.71 12.48
C ALA A 48 -1.83 6.51 13.43
N ARG A 49 -1.24 7.51 14.08
CA ARG A 49 -1.96 8.30 15.10
C ARG A 49 -2.80 9.42 14.51
N GLN A 50 -2.56 9.79 13.28
CA GLN A 50 -3.25 10.93 12.69
C GLN A 50 -4.69 10.57 12.36
N ASP A 51 -5.58 11.48 12.67
CA ASP A 51 -7.00 11.30 12.41
C ASP A 51 -7.31 11.79 11.00
N ILE A 52 -7.08 10.95 10.04
CA ILE A 52 -7.37 11.24 8.63
C ILE A 52 -8.25 10.15 8.05
N THR A 53 -8.91 10.46 6.96
CA THR A 53 -9.76 9.48 6.28
C THR A 53 -8.92 8.50 5.47
N ARG A 54 -9.56 7.41 5.06
CA ARG A 54 -8.93 6.45 4.15
C ARG A 54 -8.51 7.15 2.86
N GLU A 55 -9.35 8.03 2.34
CA GLU A 55 -9.07 8.75 1.11
C GLU A 55 -7.87 9.68 1.27
N GLN A 56 -7.76 10.34 2.41
CA GLN A 56 -6.61 11.19 2.68
C GLN A 56 -5.33 10.37 2.77
N PHE A 57 -5.41 9.21 3.39
CA PHE A 57 -4.26 8.30 3.46
C PHE A 57 -3.85 7.83 2.07
N GLN A 58 -4.82 7.43 1.26
CA GLN A 58 -4.55 6.99 -0.10
C GLN A 58 -3.91 8.10 -0.93
N GLN A 59 -4.36 9.34 -0.73
CA GLN A 59 -3.77 10.48 -1.43
C GLN A 59 -2.30 10.67 -1.04
N LYS A 60 -1.98 10.47 0.22
CA LYS A 60 -0.59 10.57 0.68
C LYS A 60 0.27 9.48 0.03
N ILE A 61 -0.28 8.30 -0.15
CA ILE A 61 0.44 7.22 -0.83
C ILE A 61 0.69 7.58 -2.29
N ILE A 62 -0.31 8.10 -2.97
CA ILE A 62 -0.17 8.51 -4.36
C ILE A 62 0.91 9.57 -4.49
N GLU A 63 0.92 10.56 -3.60
CA GLU A 63 1.93 11.59 -3.60
C GLU A 63 3.33 11.02 -3.41
N ALA A 64 3.47 10.06 -2.50
CA ALA A 64 4.75 9.42 -2.24
C ALA A 64 5.21 8.62 -3.46
N LEU A 65 4.31 7.89 -4.10
CA LEU A 65 4.67 7.14 -5.29
C LEU A 65 5.09 8.05 -6.43
N ASN A 66 4.39 9.18 -6.60
CA ASN A 66 4.79 10.15 -7.62
C ASN A 66 6.16 10.74 -7.35
N LEU A 67 6.53 10.85 -6.08
CA LEU A 67 7.80 11.44 -5.70
C LEU A 67 8.96 10.45 -5.80
N TYR A 68 8.72 9.19 -5.42
CA TYR A 68 9.80 8.22 -5.24
C TYR A 68 9.87 7.13 -6.30
N VAL A 69 8.85 7.00 -7.15
CA VAL A 69 8.87 6.03 -8.24
C VAL A 69 9.07 6.77 -9.56
N PRO A 70 10.03 6.36 -10.39
CA PRO A 70 10.23 7.03 -11.68
C PRO A 70 8.96 6.99 -12.53
N ASP A 71 8.70 8.08 -13.25
CA ASP A 71 7.49 8.23 -14.05
C ASP A 71 7.33 7.09 -15.06
N GLU A 72 8.42 6.58 -15.58
CA GLU A 72 8.36 5.52 -16.59
C GLU A 72 7.77 4.21 -16.05
N TYR A 73 7.74 4.04 -14.73
CA TYR A 73 7.17 2.85 -14.11
C TYR A 73 5.76 3.08 -13.59
N LEU A 74 5.27 4.30 -13.59
CA LEU A 74 3.95 4.60 -13.07
C LEU A 74 2.88 4.17 -14.07
N ASP A 75 1.90 3.42 -13.57
CA ASP A 75 0.83 2.85 -14.37
C ASP A 75 -0.47 2.96 -13.57
N ALA A 76 -1.49 3.53 -14.20
CA ALA A 76 -2.75 3.78 -13.51
C ALA A 76 -3.40 2.50 -13.00
N ASP A 77 -3.31 1.42 -13.75
CA ASP A 77 -3.90 0.14 -13.32
C ASP A 77 -3.18 -0.40 -12.08
N VAL A 78 -1.86 -0.29 -12.03
CA VAL A 78 -1.06 -0.73 -10.88
C VAL A 78 -1.39 0.13 -9.68
N TYR A 79 -1.49 1.44 -9.85
CA TYR A 79 -1.92 2.36 -8.80
C TYR A 79 -3.26 1.93 -8.22
N ASN A 80 -4.23 1.73 -9.08
CA ASN A 80 -5.59 1.43 -8.64
C ASN A 80 -5.64 0.12 -7.87
N LYS A 81 -4.93 -0.90 -8.34
CA LYS A 81 -4.87 -2.18 -7.64
C LYS A 81 -4.25 -2.04 -6.27
N LEU A 82 -3.13 -1.32 -6.18
CA LEU A 82 -2.47 -1.14 -4.89
C LEU A 82 -3.35 -0.36 -3.93
N ILE A 83 -3.95 0.73 -4.39
CA ILE A 83 -4.80 1.57 -3.56
C ILE A 83 -6.01 0.79 -3.02
N GLU A 84 -6.59 -0.08 -3.84
CA GLU A 84 -7.71 -0.89 -3.41
C GLU A 84 -7.37 -1.84 -2.28
N ARG A 85 -6.11 -2.25 -2.18
CA ARG A 85 -5.67 -3.14 -1.10
C ARG A 85 -5.54 -2.44 0.23
N ILE A 86 -5.51 -1.11 0.24
CA ILE A 86 -5.04 -0.35 1.40
C ILE A 86 -6.20 0.27 2.15
N ASN A 87 -6.24 0.02 3.45
CA ASN A 87 -7.14 0.67 4.38
C ASN A 87 -6.33 1.38 5.45
N TYR A 88 -6.98 2.25 6.18
CA TYR A 88 -6.34 3.05 7.21
C TYR A 88 -7.10 2.96 8.52
N CYS A 89 -6.36 2.82 9.60
CA CYS A 89 -6.90 2.83 10.95
C CYS A 89 -6.11 3.80 11.81
N CYS A 90 -6.83 4.67 12.47
CA CYS A 90 -6.22 5.64 13.38
C CYS A 90 -6.00 5.04 14.77
#